data_63b8ef978c37580a1556a023015a2552
#
_entry.id   63b8ef978c37580a1556a023015a2552
#
_cell.length_a   1.000
_cell.length_b   1.000
_cell.length_c   1.000
_cell.angle_alpha   90.00
_cell.angle_beta   90.00
_cell.angle_gamma   90.00
#
_symmetry.space_group_name_H-M   'P 1'
#
loop_
_entity.id
_entity.type
_entity.pdbx_description
1 polymer ?
#
loop_
_entity_poly.entity_id
_entity_poly.type
_entity_poly.pdbx_seq_one_letter_code
_entity_poly.pdbx_strand_id
1 'polypeptide(L)'
;MQIKTDFYDGPLDLLLSIIEKDNENIYSVNICSIIDQYLQIIKSGGFSMDETSEFLLMAVRLLEIKSYMLLPPDDEEEESNPVEELRDQLAELQLFKQVAAKLRERYEKSGNTFYRPCTIEKEIKKIDDR
;
A
#
# COMPACT_ATOMS: atom_id res chain seq x y z
N MET A 1 9.03 18.60 -0.98
CA MET A 1 9.49 17.31 -0.49
C MET A 1 9.53 16.30 -1.62
N GLN A 2 10.69 15.78 -1.86
CA GLN A 2 10.82 14.82 -2.92
C GLN A 2 10.53 13.45 -2.38
N ILE A 3 9.61 12.78 -3.02
CA ILE A 3 9.30 11.42 -2.69
C ILE A 3 10.06 10.55 -3.66
N LYS A 4 10.90 9.71 -3.14
CA LYS A 4 11.67 8.83 -3.97
C LYS A 4 10.88 7.55 -4.17
N THR A 5 10.58 7.26 -5.40
CA THR A 5 9.82 6.07 -5.74
C THR A 5 10.53 4.78 -5.36
N ASP A 6 11.85 4.87 -5.17
CA ASP A 6 12.64 3.72 -4.78
C ASP A 6 12.22 3.12 -3.45
N PHE A 7 11.56 3.91 -2.61
CA PHE A 7 11.12 3.45 -1.31
C PHE A 7 9.74 2.81 -1.33
N TYR A 8 9.06 2.85 -2.46
CA TYR A 8 7.70 2.35 -2.54
C TYR A 8 7.62 1.18 -3.50
N ASP A 9 7.05 0.09 -3.02
CA ASP A 9 6.87 -1.10 -3.84
C ASP A 9 5.68 -1.01 -4.78
N GLY A 10 5.00 0.11 -4.78
CA GLY A 10 3.87 0.32 -5.66
C GLY A 10 2.95 1.37 -5.12
N PRO A 11 1.85 1.63 -5.83
CA PRO A 11 0.94 2.71 -5.43
C PRO A 11 0.23 2.45 -4.11
N LEU A 12 -0.05 1.19 -3.79
CA LEU A 12 -0.66 0.90 -2.49
C LEU A 12 0.29 1.21 -1.35
N ASP A 13 1.57 0.96 -1.55
CA ASP A 13 2.57 1.29 -0.56
C ASP A 13 2.65 2.79 -0.33
N LEU A 14 2.54 3.57 -1.39
CA LEU A 14 2.52 5.01 -1.28
C LEU A 14 1.29 5.50 -0.51
N LEU A 15 0.12 4.92 -0.80
CA LEU A 15 -1.09 5.26 -0.06
C LEU A 15 -0.95 4.95 1.42
N LEU A 16 -0.40 3.79 1.72
CA LEU A 16 -0.19 3.39 3.11
C LEU A 16 0.75 4.35 3.81
N SER A 17 1.79 4.79 3.12
CA SER A 17 2.73 5.75 3.65
C SER A 17 2.06 7.08 3.99
N ILE A 18 1.15 7.53 3.13
CA ILE A 18 0.41 8.76 3.39
C ILE A 18 -0.44 8.62 4.65
N ILE A 19 -1.11 7.48 4.79
CA ILE A 19 -1.95 7.23 5.96
C ILE A 19 -1.11 7.19 7.23
N GLU A 20 0.01 6.50 7.19
CA GLU A 20 0.87 6.36 8.35
C GLU A 20 1.51 7.68 8.76
N LYS A 21 1.80 8.51 7.79
CA LYS A 21 2.37 9.81 8.06
C LYS A 21 1.43 10.69 8.90
N ASP A 22 0.14 10.53 8.67
CA ASP A 22 -0.86 11.29 9.40
C ASP A 22 -1.28 10.60 10.70
N ASN A 23 -0.64 9.48 11.04
CA ASN A 23 -0.99 8.68 12.22
C ASN A 23 -2.44 8.25 12.24
N GLU A 24 -2.98 7.98 11.08
CA GLU A 24 -4.37 7.61 10.95
C GLU A 24 -4.55 6.10 10.88
N ASN A 25 -5.71 5.67 11.32
CA ASN A 25 -6.10 4.27 11.20
C ASN A 25 -6.73 4.06 9.82
N ILE A 26 -6.37 2.97 9.17
CA ILE A 26 -6.86 2.68 7.82
C ILE A 26 -8.39 2.71 7.77
N TYR A 27 -9.04 2.22 8.82
CA TYR A 27 -10.50 2.12 8.81
C TYR A 27 -11.20 3.41 9.22
N SER A 28 -10.49 4.36 9.80
CA SER A 28 -11.09 5.62 10.22
C SER A 28 -10.59 6.82 9.43
N VAL A 29 -9.60 6.63 8.57
CA VAL A 29 -9.03 7.74 7.83
C VAL A 29 -10.00 8.27 6.78
N ASN A 30 -9.93 9.56 6.53
CA ASN A 30 -10.72 10.17 5.46
C ASN A 30 -10.11 9.82 4.12
N ILE A 31 -10.75 8.91 3.42
CA ILE A 31 -10.23 8.43 2.14
C ILE A 31 -10.14 9.54 1.11
N CYS A 32 -11.10 10.46 1.09
CA CYS A 32 -11.04 11.57 0.14
C CYS A 32 -9.79 12.41 0.32
N SER A 33 -9.41 12.65 1.57
CA SER A 33 -8.18 13.39 1.84
C SER A 33 -6.94 12.64 1.37
N ILE A 34 -6.93 11.33 1.59
CA ILE A 34 -5.81 10.50 1.14
C ILE A 34 -5.71 10.49 -0.38
N ILE A 35 -6.85 10.41 -1.05
CA ILE A 35 -6.87 10.45 -2.51
C ILE A 35 -6.30 11.78 -3.02
N ASP A 36 -6.70 12.88 -2.40
CA ASP A 36 -6.21 14.19 -2.80
C ASP A 36 -4.70 14.30 -2.61
N GLN A 37 -4.18 13.78 -1.52
CA GLN A 37 -2.75 13.80 -1.27
C GLN A 37 -1.99 12.94 -2.28
N TYR A 38 -2.54 11.78 -2.59
CA TYR A 38 -1.93 10.90 -3.59
C TYR A 38 -1.86 11.60 -4.95
N LEU A 39 -2.97 12.20 -5.38
CA LEU A 39 -3.01 12.88 -6.67
C LEU A 39 -2.03 14.05 -6.71
N GLN A 40 -1.86 14.73 -5.60
CA GLN A 40 -0.91 15.82 -5.49
C GLN A 40 0.51 15.32 -5.73
N ILE A 41 0.84 14.20 -5.11
CA ILE A 41 2.17 13.61 -5.24
C ILE A 41 2.42 13.18 -6.69
N ILE A 42 1.43 12.57 -7.32
CA ILE A 42 1.56 12.15 -8.71
C ILE A 42 1.78 13.35 -9.63
N LYS A 43 1.07 14.43 -9.37
CA LYS A 43 1.22 15.65 -10.17
C LYS A 43 2.62 16.26 -10.05
N SER A 44 3.24 16.09 -8.90
CA SER A 44 4.57 16.67 -8.70
C SER A 44 5.64 15.98 -9.55
N GLY A 45 5.34 14.80 -10.08
CA GLY A 45 6.28 14.10 -10.93
C GLY A 45 7.35 13.37 -10.13
N GLY A 46 8.46 13.08 -10.77
CA GLY A 46 9.56 12.43 -10.09
C GLY A 46 9.52 10.91 -10.20
N PHE A 47 8.65 10.38 -11.04
CA PHE A 47 8.55 8.95 -11.22
C PHE A 47 9.20 8.55 -12.54
N SER A 48 9.76 7.34 -12.57
CA SER A 48 10.29 6.81 -13.80
C SER A 48 9.14 6.39 -14.73
N MET A 49 9.45 6.19 -16.01
CA MET A 49 8.42 5.81 -16.97
C MET A 49 7.77 4.48 -16.61
N ASP A 50 8.58 3.54 -16.14
CA ASP A 50 8.07 2.22 -15.78
C ASP A 50 7.16 2.25 -14.57
N GLU A 51 7.49 3.09 -13.62
CA GLU A 51 6.70 3.21 -12.40
C GLU A 51 5.44 4.03 -12.64
N THR A 52 5.52 4.98 -13.56
CA THR A 52 4.43 5.93 -13.78
C THR A 52 3.13 5.23 -14.17
N SER A 53 3.20 4.18 -14.98
CA SER A 53 1.96 3.54 -15.46
C SER A 53 1.18 2.90 -14.32
N GLU A 54 1.86 2.24 -13.38
CA GLU A 54 1.16 1.66 -12.23
C GLU A 54 0.55 2.74 -11.35
N PHE A 55 1.31 3.80 -11.12
CA PHE A 55 0.82 4.90 -10.30
C PHE A 55 -0.33 5.64 -10.96
N LEU A 56 -0.31 5.76 -12.27
CA LEU A 56 -1.41 6.40 -12.99
C LEU A 56 -2.66 5.54 -12.99
N LEU A 57 -2.52 4.22 -13.10
CA LEU A 57 -3.66 3.32 -13.00
C LEU A 57 -4.33 3.44 -11.65
N MET A 58 -3.53 3.52 -10.60
CA MET A 58 -4.08 3.74 -9.27
C MET A 58 -4.77 5.10 -9.18
N ALA A 59 -4.21 6.13 -9.79
CA ALA A 59 -4.84 7.44 -9.79
C ALA A 59 -6.23 7.38 -10.41
N VAL A 60 -6.37 6.68 -11.52
CA VAL A 60 -7.68 6.51 -12.16
C VAL A 60 -8.64 5.79 -11.22
N ARG A 61 -8.17 4.72 -10.60
CA ARG A 61 -8.99 3.98 -9.64
C ARG A 61 -9.43 4.87 -8.48
N LEU A 62 -8.53 5.70 -7.97
CA LEU A 62 -8.86 6.59 -6.86
C LEU A 62 -9.86 7.65 -7.28
N LEU A 63 -9.78 8.14 -8.52
CA LEU A 63 -10.77 9.08 -9.02
C LEU A 63 -12.14 8.44 -9.12
N GLU A 64 -12.20 7.19 -9.52
CA GLU A 64 -13.45 6.46 -9.55
C GLU A 64 -14.02 6.28 -8.13
N ILE A 65 -13.18 5.95 -7.19
CA ILE A 65 -13.61 5.79 -5.80
C ILE A 65 -14.13 7.10 -5.25
N LYS A 66 -13.41 8.19 -5.53
CA LYS A 66 -13.84 9.50 -5.06
C LYS A 66 -15.19 9.89 -5.66
N SER A 67 -15.35 9.61 -6.94
CA SER A 67 -16.61 9.87 -7.60
C SER A 67 -17.75 9.07 -6.98
N TYR A 68 -17.48 7.80 -6.68
CA TYR A 68 -18.44 6.94 -6.02
C TYR A 68 -18.86 7.51 -4.67
N MET A 69 -17.89 8.01 -3.91
CA MET A 69 -18.17 8.56 -2.58
C MET A 69 -18.97 9.85 -2.62
N LEU A 70 -18.84 10.61 -3.72
CA LEU A 70 -19.55 11.87 -3.86
C LEU A 70 -20.96 11.73 -4.42
N LEU A 71 -21.27 10.54 -4.94
CA LEU A 71 -22.62 10.28 -5.44
C LEU A 71 -23.57 10.04 -4.29
N PRO A 72 -24.86 10.41 -4.48
CA PRO A 72 -25.83 10.11 -3.43
C PRO A 72 -26.01 8.60 -3.29
N PRO A 73 -26.34 8.13 -2.08
CA PRO A 73 -26.52 6.71 -1.88
C PRO A 73 -27.65 6.19 -2.76
N ASP A 74 -27.39 5.05 -3.35
CA ASP A 74 -28.35 4.42 -4.24
C ASP A 74 -29.05 3.31 -3.47
N ASP A 75 -30.33 3.15 -3.73
CA ASP A 75 -31.09 2.10 -3.08
C ASP A 75 -30.69 0.72 -3.58
N GLU A 76 -30.11 0.67 -4.75
CA GLU A 76 -29.56 -0.59 -5.23
C GLU A 76 -28.20 -0.78 -4.66
N GLU A 77 -28.13 -1.50 -3.56
CA GLU A 77 -26.87 -1.74 -2.95
C GLU A 77 -26.02 -2.65 -3.78
N GLU A 78 -24.87 -2.13 -4.15
CA GLU A 78 -23.91 -2.96 -4.81
C GLU A 78 -23.28 -3.89 -3.82
N GLU A 79 -23.02 -5.09 -4.26
CA GLU A 79 -22.42 -6.08 -3.40
C GLU A 79 -21.03 -5.71 -2.95
N SER A 80 -20.33 -4.92 -3.75
CA SER A 80 -18.98 -4.51 -3.39
C SER A 80 -18.90 -3.01 -3.26
N ASN A 81 -18.25 -2.59 -2.20
CA ASN A 81 -17.98 -1.18 -1.95
C ASN A 81 -16.52 -0.93 -2.29
N PRO A 82 -16.23 -0.12 -3.32
CA PRO A 82 -14.83 0.11 -3.71
C PRO A 82 -13.99 0.77 -2.63
N VAL A 83 -14.61 1.54 -1.76
CA VAL A 83 -13.88 2.14 -0.64
C VAL A 83 -13.41 1.07 0.33
N GLU A 84 -14.30 0.15 0.67
CA GLU A 84 -13.95 -0.94 1.58
C GLU A 84 -12.93 -1.89 0.98
N GLU A 85 -13.04 -2.14 -0.32
CA GLU A 85 -12.04 -2.96 -0.98
C GLU A 85 -10.65 -2.33 -0.89
N LEU A 86 -10.58 -1.02 -1.07
CA LEU A 86 -9.31 -0.32 -0.95
C LEU A 86 -8.78 -0.39 0.48
N ARG A 87 -9.65 -0.16 1.46
CA ARG A 87 -9.25 -0.24 2.86
C ARG A 87 -8.72 -1.63 3.21
N ASP A 88 -9.39 -2.65 2.73
CA ASP A 88 -8.98 -4.02 3.00
C ASP A 88 -7.62 -4.32 2.38
N GLN A 89 -7.39 -3.84 1.18
CA GLN A 89 -6.11 -4.03 0.52
C GLN A 89 -4.99 -3.31 1.28
N LEU A 90 -5.26 -2.12 1.76
CA LEU A 90 -4.28 -1.38 2.55
C LEU A 90 -4.02 -2.06 3.88
N ALA A 91 -5.05 -2.60 4.51
CA ALA A 91 -4.88 -3.31 5.77
C ALA A 91 -4.05 -4.58 5.58
N GLU A 92 -4.29 -5.30 4.50
CA GLU A 92 -3.49 -6.48 4.20
C GLU A 92 -2.02 -6.13 4.00
N LEU A 93 -1.77 -5.06 3.26
CA LEU A 93 -0.40 -4.62 3.02
C LEU A 93 0.26 -4.20 4.33
N GLN A 94 -0.46 -3.48 5.17
CA GLN A 94 0.07 -3.05 6.45
C GLN A 94 0.44 -4.25 7.32
N LEU A 95 -0.44 -5.24 7.36
CA LEU A 95 -0.16 -6.45 8.12
C LEU A 95 1.06 -7.17 7.58
N PHE A 96 1.14 -7.29 6.26
CA PHE A 96 2.28 -7.93 5.63
C PHE A 96 3.57 -7.22 5.99
N LYS A 97 3.57 -5.90 5.96
CA LYS A 97 4.75 -5.13 6.30
C LYS A 97 5.14 -5.28 7.76
N GLN A 98 4.16 -5.37 8.65
CA GLN A 98 4.42 -5.57 10.06
C GLN A 98 5.07 -6.93 10.31
N VAL A 99 4.55 -7.97 9.66
CA VAL A 99 5.11 -9.30 9.78
C VAL A 99 6.52 -9.35 9.22
N ALA A 100 6.71 -8.72 8.05
CA ALA A 100 8.03 -8.68 7.44
C ALA A 100 9.04 -7.96 8.31
N ALA A 101 8.61 -6.88 8.96
CA ALA A 101 9.49 -6.13 9.85
C ALA A 101 9.89 -6.96 11.06
N LYS A 102 8.93 -7.73 11.61
CA LYS A 102 9.23 -8.59 12.75
C LYS A 102 10.17 -9.71 12.37
N LEU A 103 9.99 -10.29 11.21
CA LEU A 103 10.88 -11.32 10.73
C LEU A 103 12.29 -10.79 10.52
N ARG A 104 12.38 -9.59 9.96
CA ARG A 104 13.68 -8.95 9.77
C ARG A 104 14.36 -8.68 11.11
N GLU A 105 13.59 -8.20 12.08
CA GLU A 105 14.11 -7.92 13.39
C GLU A 105 14.64 -9.20 14.06
N ARG A 106 13.88 -10.27 13.96
CA ARG A 106 14.32 -11.54 14.50
C ARG A 106 15.57 -12.04 13.80
N TYR A 107 15.60 -11.89 12.50
CA TYR A 107 16.75 -12.30 11.72
C TYR A 107 17.99 -11.51 12.13
N GLU A 108 17.85 -10.21 12.31
CA GLU A 108 18.97 -9.38 12.73
C GLU A 108 19.44 -9.71 14.13
N LYS A 109 18.52 -10.01 15.04
CA LYS A 109 18.88 -10.37 16.40
C LYS A 109 19.64 -11.67 16.47
N SER A 110 19.27 -12.61 15.66
CA SER A 110 19.96 -13.90 15.63
C SER A 110 20.97 -13.94 14.51
N GLY A 111 21.03 -12.91 13.70
CA GLY A 111 21.82 -12.87 12.49
C GLY A 111 23.30 -12.81 12.71
N ASN A 112 23.71 -12.51 13.91
CA ASN A 112 25.12 -12.56 14.24
C ASN A 112 25.60 -13.99 14.28
N THR A 113 24.69 -14.94 14.19
CA THR A 113 25.02 -16.32 14.19
C THR A 113 24.69 -16.92 12.86
N PHE A 114 25.48 -16.68 11.90
CA PHE A 114 25.58 -17.51 10.75
C PHE A 114 24.44 -17.69 9.83
N TYR A 115 23.51 -16.78 9.72
CA TYR A 115 22.47 -16.99 8.78
C TYR A 115 22.97 -16.74 7.40
N ARG A 116 22.93 -17.79 6.63
CA ARG A 116 23.19 -17.65 5.22
C ARG A 116 21.93 -17.15 4.56
N PRO A 117 22.05 -16.20 3.64
CA PRO A 117 20.87 -15.72 2.91
C PRO A 117 20.09 -16.85 2.24
N CYS A 118 20.79 -17.88 1.81
CA CYS A 118 20.16 -18.99 1.13
C CYS A 118 19.22 -19.79 2.05
N THR A 119 19.44 -19.75 3.35
CA THR A 119 18.59 -20.45 4.29
C THR A 119 17.20 -19.82 4.33
N ILE A 120 17.16 -18.50 4.32
CA ILE A 120 15.91 -17.77 4.34
C ILE A 120 15.15 -18.00 3.04
N GLU A 121 15.86 -17.99 1.92
CA GLU A 121 15.23 -18.24 0.63
C GLU A 121 14.58 -19.62 0.60
N LYS A 122 15.21 -20.61 1.21
CA LYS A 122 14.64 -21.95 1.27
C LYS A 122 13.37 -21.99 2.09
N GLU A 123 13.34 -21.26 3.17
CA GLU A 123 12.15 -21.21 4.02
C GLU A 123 11.01 -20.49 3.30
N ILE A 124 11.31 -19.42 2.59
CA ILE A 124 10.31 -18.71 1.82
C ILE A 124 9.76 -19.59 0.72
N LYS A 125 10.63 -20.34 0.05
CA LYS A 125 10.19 -21.27 -0.98
C LYS A 125 9.28 -22.36 -0.43
N LYS A 126 9.56 -22.83 0.76
CA LYS A 126 8.71 -23.84 1.40
C LYS A 126 7.31 -23.30 1.66
N ILE A 127 7.23 -22.05 2.01
CA ILE A 127 5.94 -21.40 2.24
C ILE A 127 5.19 -21.25 0.93
N ASP A 128 5.90 -20.87 -0.13
CA ASP A 128 5.28 -20.69 -1.44
C ASP A 128 4.83 -22.00 -2.08
N ASP A 129 5.52 -23.09 -1.78
CA ASP A 129 5.21 -24.38 -2.37
C ASP A 129 4.00 -25.06 -1.73
N ARG A 130 3.42 -24.43 -0.78
CA ARG A 130 2.19 -24.92 -0.21
C ARG A 130 1.01 -24.29 -0.90
#